data_89c43091c1bea898adbdebe2f0fe77bb
#
_entry.id   89c43091c1bea898adbdebe2f0fe77bb
#
_cell.length_a   1.000
_cell.length_b   1.000
_cell.length_c   1.000
_cell.angle_alpha   90.00
_cell.angle_beta   90.00
_cell.angle_gamma   90.00
#
_symmetry.space_group_name_H-M   'P 1'
#
loop_
_entity.id
_entity.type
_entity.pdbx_description
1 polymer ?
#
loop_
_entity_poly.entity_id
_entity_poly.type
_entity_poly.pdbx_seq_one_letter_code
_entity_poly.pdbx_strand_id
1 'polypeptide(L)'
;MARCWAGFASLGAGLVHVAAFREHLDHWLPAGIFFAVTAVVQLGWGLAALARDRAPYPLTFIALNIGVVALWAVTRTTGLPIGPEAGTAEPVGTADGLCMALQGLIVLSLLVAVRTARTAAPLGARTADTGRPRPGRFLVGLAAGAVVMSALATPAMAATEAGKYARSHGDHGESVEYPRR
;
A
#
# COMPACT_ATOMS: atom_id res chain seq x y z
N MET A 1 4.24 19.54 16.33
CA MET A 1 3.70 19.99 15.02
C MET A 1 3.86 18.92 13.94
N ALA A 2 5.05 18.38 13.64
CA ALA A 2 5.27 17.37 12.58
C ALA A 2 4.32 16.15 12.63
N ARG A 3 4.03 15.64 13.83
CA ARG A 3 3.06 14.55 14.02
C ARG A 3 1.65 14.90 13.52
N CYS A 4 1.18 16.13 13.77
CA CYS A 4 -0.15 16.55 13.34
C CYS A 4 -0.22 16.63 11.81
N TRP A 5 0.83 17.14 11.16
CA TRP A 5 0.92 17.13 9.69
C TRP A 5 0.86 15.72 9.14
N ALA A 6 1.62 14.77 9.72
CA ALA A 6 1.54 13.37 9.32
C ALA A 6 0.15 12.77 9.54
N GLY A 7 -0.53 13.11 10.65
CA GLY A 7 -1.89 12.66 10.94
C GLY A 7 -2.91 13.17 9.92
N PHE A 8 -2.91 14.46 9.62
CA PHE A 8 -3.82 15.02 8.61
C PHE A 8 -3.51 14.50 7.19
N ALA A 9 -2.24 14.41 6.82
CA ALA A 9 -1.86 13.85 5.53
C ALA A 9 -2.29 12.38 5.39
N SER A 10 -2.19 11.60 6.47
CA SER A 10 -2.64 10.21 6.50
C SER A 10 -4.16 10.09 6.35
N LEU A 11 -4.94 10.97 7.00
CA LEU A 11 -6.39 11.02 6.80
C LEU A 11 -6.74 11.36 5.34
N GLY A 12 -6.07 12.35 4.76
CA GLY A 12 -6.27 12.73 3.36
C GLY A 12 -5.95 11.57 2.39
N ALA A 13 -4.79 10.92 2.56
CA ALA A 13 -4.41 9.76 1.76
C ALA A 13 -5.39 8.58 1.91
N GLY A 14 -5.84 8.32 3.14
CA GLY A 14 -6.87 7.31 3.42
C GLY A 14 -8.19 7.59 2.69
N LEU A 15 -8.62 8.86 2.64
CA LEU A 15 -9.82 9.25 1.89
C LEU A 15 -9.65 9.06 0.37
N VAL A 16 -8.46 9.33 -0.18
CA VAL A 16 -8.18 9.04 -1.60
C VAL A 16 -8.28 7.53 -1.88
N HIS A 17 -7.75 6.68 -0.98
CA HIS A 17 -7.89 5.22 -1.12
C HIS A 17 -9.35 4.76 -0.98
N VAL A 18 -10.15 5.38 -0.11
CA VAL A 18 -11.61 5.09 -0.04
C VAL A 18 -12.30 5.44 -1.37
N ALA A 19 -11.98 6.61 -1.95
CA ALA A 19 -12.58 7.03 -3.22
C ALA A 19 -12.23 6.08 -4.37
N ALA A 20 -10.99 5.59 -4.43
CA ALA A 20 -10.52 4.67 -5.47
C ALA A 20 -10.97 3.21 -5.26
N PHE A 21 -11.40 2.84 -4.05
CA PHE A 21 -11.70 1.46 -3.67
C PHE A 21 -12.67 0.75 -4.61
N ARG A 22 -13.82 1.39 -4.93
CA ARG A 22 -14.87 0.73 -5.71
C ARG A 22 -14.43 0.41 -7.12
N GLU A 23 -13.81 1.36 -7.80
CA GLU A 23 -13.30 1.18 -9.16
C GLU A 23 -12.30 0.01 -9.22
N HIS A 24 -11.35 -0.03 -8.29
CA HIS A 24 -10.36 -1.10 -8.23
C HIS A 24 -10.95 -2.45 -7.82
N LEU A 25 -12.00 -2.45 -6.97
CA LEU A 25 -12.69 -3.69 -6.59
C LEU A 25 -13.44 -4.30 -7.77
N ASP A 26 -14.12 -3.46 -8.54
CA ASP A 26 -14.90 -3.90 -9.72
C ASP A 26 -13.97 -4.38 -10.84
N HIS A 27 -12.77 -3.80 -10.94
CA HIS A 27 -11.78 -4.19 -11.95
C HIS A 27 -10.99 -5.45 -11.54
N TRP A 28 -10.50 -5.51 -10.30
CA TRP A 28 -9.69 -6.62 -9.79
C TRP A 28 -9.76 -6.73 -8.27
N LEU A 29 -10.33 -7.82 -7.76
CA LEU A 29 -10.56 -8.04 -6.33
C LEU A 29 -9.31 -7.80 -5.45
N PRO A 30 -8.11 -8.29 -5.78
CA PRO A 30 -6.92 -8.03 -4.96
C PRO A 30 -6.55 -6.55 -4.88
N ALA A 31 -6.71 -5.79 -5.98
CA ALA A 31 -6.50 -4.35 -5.94
C ALA A 31 -7.52 -3.66 -5.02
N GLY A 32 -8.82 -3.99 -5.13
CA GLY A 32 -9.84 -3.48 -4.22
C GLY A 32 -9.51 -3.76 -2.75
N ILE A 33 -9.11 -4.98 -2.41
CA ILE A 33 -8.70 -5.34 -1.04
C ILE A 33 -7.50 -4.48 -0.60
N PHE A 34 -6.49 -4.29 -1.45
CA PHE A 34 -5.35 -3.42 -1.15
C PHE A 34 -5.78 -1.99 -0.82
N PHE A 35 -6.65 -1.39 -1.63
CA PHE A 35 -7.16 -0.04 -1.40
C PHE A 35 -7.96 0.05 -0.09
N ALA A 36 -8.82 -0.93 0.20
CA ALA A 36 -9.60 -0.98 1.44
C ALA A 36 -8.71 -1.07 2.68
N VAL A 37 -7.75 -2.00 2.69
CA VAL A 37 -6.83 -2.20 3.81
C VAL A 37 -5.96 -0.97 4.02
N THR A 38 -5.43 -0.39 2.95
CA THR A 38 -4.61 0.82 3.03
C THR A 38 -5.42 2.00 3.56
N ALA A 39 -6.67 2.18 3.11
CA ALA A 39 -7.57 3.20 3.63
C ALA A 39 -7.80 3.05 5.14
N VAL A 40 -8.16 1.85 5.61
CA VAL A 40 -8.41 1.58 7.04
C VAL A 40 -7.16 1.85 7.88
N VAL A 41 -6.00 1.39 7.43
CA VAL A 41 -4.72 1.59 8.13
C VAL A 41 -4.36 3.06 8.20
N GLN A 42 -4.49 3.81 7.11
CA GLN A 42 -4.15 5.23 7.08
C GLN A 42 -5.11 6.09 7.87
N LEU A 43 -6.43 5.85 7.77
CA LEU A 43 -7.43 6.56 8.56
C LEU A 43 -7.26 6.26 10.06
N GLY A 44 -7.13 4.99 10.43
CA GLY A 44 -6.95 4.57 11.82
C GLY A 44 -5.65 5.12 12.42
N TRP A 45 -4.54 5.06 11.67
CA TRP A 45 -3.27 5.61 12.12
C TRP A 45 -3.32 7.15 12.23
N GLY A 46 -3.92 7.82 11.25
CA GLY A 46 -4.09 9.28 11.25
C GLY A 46 -4.84 9.76 12.48
N LEU A 47 -5.99 9.15 12.80
CA LEU A 47 -6.75 9.42 14.02
C LEU A 47 -5.91 9.16 15.28
N ALA A 48 -5.23 8.01 15.35
CA ALA A 48 -4.39 7.67 16.48
C ALA A 48 -3.21 8.63 16.67
N ALA A 49 -2.62 9.14 15.57
CA ALA A 49 -1.55 10.12 15.60
C ALA A 49 -2.05 11.49 16.11
N LEU A 50 -3.26 11.87 15.78
CA LEU A 50 -3.86 13.12 16.27
C LEU A 50 -4.30 13.03 17.75
N ALA A 51 -4.82 11.87 18.16
CA ALA A 51 -5.32 11.64 19.52
C ALA A 51 -4.23 11.41 20.58
N ARG A 52 -2.96 11.13 20.18
CA ARG A 52 -1.87 10.80 21.11
C ARG A 52 -0.77 11.87 21.11
N ASP A 53 0.00 11.97 22.19
CA ASP A 53 1.14 12.89 22.29
C ASP A 53 2.32 12.50 21.39
N ARG A 54 2.43 11.22 21.04
CA ARG A 54 3.49 10.68 20.16
C ARG A 54 2.87 9.89 19.03
N ALA A 55 3.47 9.98 17.83
CA ALA A 55 3.07 9.17 16.69
C ALA A 55 3.26 7.68 17.01
N PRO A 56 2.22 6.85 16.85
CA PRO A 56 2.35 5.41 17.07
C PRO A 56 3.21 4.76 15.98
N TYR A 57 4.18 3.95 16.37
CA TYR A 57 5.03 3.16 15.46
C TYR A 57 5.54 3.93 14.23
N PRO A 58 6.24 5.08 14.40
CA PRO A 58 6.53 5.98 13.27
C PRO A 58 7.40 5.33 12.19
N LEU A 59 8.38 4.50 12.55
CA LEU A 59 9.24 3.83 11.57
C LEU A 59 8.50 2.78 10.75
N THR A 60 7.59 2.02 11.37
CA THR A 60 6.74 1.06 10.68
C THR A 60 5.82 1.77 9.70
N PHE A 61 5.26 2.90 10.11
CA PHE A 61 4.37 3.66 9.24
C PHE A 61 5.10 4.37 8.10
N ILE A 62 6.33 4.83 8.31
CA ILE A 62 7.23 5.30 7.24
C ILE A 62 7.46 4.18 6.21
N ALA A 63 7.85 2.98 6.68
CA ALA A 63 8.11 1.85 5.78
C ALA A 63 6.87 1.45 4.96
N LEU A 64 5.69 1.45 5.58
CA LEU A 64 4.42 1.18 4.91
C LEU A 64 4.15 2.21 3.79
N ASN A 65 4.29 3.50 4.08
CA ASN A 65 4.05 4.55 3.09
C ASN A 65 5.10 4.50 1.95
N ILE A 66 6.36 4.20 2.23
CA ILE A 66 7.38 3.97 1.19
C ILE A 66 6.98 2.77 0.33
N GLY A 67 6.47 1.68 0.92
CA GLY A 67 5.98 0.51 0.20
C GLY A 67 4.82 0.86 -0.76
N VAL A 68 3.87 1.67 -0.32
CA VAL A 68 2.76 2.15 -1.18
C VAL A 68 3.29 2.99 -2.34
N VAL A 69 4.23 3.90 -2.10
CA VAL A 69 4.87 4.71 -3.15
C VAL A 69 5.64 3.82 -4.14
N ALA A 70 6.40 2.84 -3.64
CA ALA A 70 7.14 1.91 -4.49
C ALA A 70 6.21 1.07 -5.36
N LEU A 71 5.12 0.55 -4.80
CA LEU A 71 4.11 -0.19 -5.55
C LEU A 71 3.48 0.67 -6.63
N TRP A 72 3.09 1.90 -6.30
CA TRP A 72 2.59 2.87 -7.28
C TRP A 72 3.60 3.11 -8.40
N ALA A 73 4.89 3.32 -8.09
CA ALA A 73 5.92 3.52 -9.10
C ALA A 73 6.03 2.31 -10.06
N VAL A 74 5.95 1.08 -9.54
CA VAL A 74 5.95 -0.13 -10.36
C VAL A 74 4.73 -0.17 -11.29
N THR A 75 3.53 0.12 -10.78
CA THR A 75 2.32 0.12 -11.63
C THR A 75 2.35 1.17 -12.73
N ARG A 76 3.08 2.29 -12.54
CA ARG A 76 3.19 3.39 -13.52
C ARG A 76 4.38 3.28 -14.48
N THR A 77 5.32 2.36 -14.22
CA THR A 77 6.53 2.20 -15.06
C THR A 77 6.53 0.89 -15.83
N THR A 78 6.39 -0.23 -15.15
CA THR A 78 6.48 -1.57 -15.76
C THR A 78 5.15 -2.33 -15.75
N GLY A 79 4.15 -1.85 -15.03
CA GLY A 79 2.97 -2.60 -14.67
C GLY A 79 3.25 -3.69 -13.63
N LEU A 80 2.21 -4.27 -13.05
CA LEU A 80 2.33 -5.43 -12.18
C LEU A 80 2.55 -6.70 -13.02
N PRO A 81 3.35 -7.67 -12.53
CA PRO A 81 3.54 -8.94 -13.25
C PRO A 81 2.32 -9.88 -13.16
N ILE A 82 1.27 -9.45 -12.48
CA ILE A 82 0.05 -10.23 -12.20
C ILE A 82 -1.18 -9.34 -12.36
N GLY A 83 -2.33 -9.97 -12.58
CA GLY A 83 -3.61 -9.26 -12.71
C GLY A 83 -4.08 -9.17 -14.17
N PRO A 84 -5.24 -8.52 -14.40
CA PRO A 84 -5.87 -8.44 -15.73
C PRO A 84 -4.99 -7.73 -16.78
N GLU A 85 -4.21 -6.73 -16.35
CA GLU A 85 -3.34 -5.91 -17.19
C GLU A 85 -1.85 -6.16 -16.87
N ALA A 86 -1.49 -7.42 -16.64
CA ALA A 86 -0.12 -7.79 -16.29
C ALA A 86 0.90 -7.26 -17.31
N GLY A 87 1.94 -6.58 -16.82
CA GLY A 87 3.02 -6.00 -17.64
C GLY A 87 2.63 -4.71 -18.37
N THR A 88 1.45 -4.15 -18.11
CA THR A 88 1.00 -2.89 -18.72
C THR A 88 1.12 -1.75 -17.71
N ALA A 89 1.85 -0.70 -18.07
CA ALA A 89 1.95 0.50 -17.24
C ALA A 89 0.66 1.32 -17.29
N GLU A 90 0.13 1.68 -16.14
CA GLU A 90 -1.07 2.50 -16.04
C GLU A 90 -0.73 4.00 -16.16
N PRO A 91 -1.62 4.83 -16.76
CA PRO A 91 -1.40 6.27 -16.83
C PRO A 91 -1.47 6.91 -15.44
N VAL A 92 -0.75 8.02 -15.26
CA VAL A 92 -0.78 8.81 -14.02
C VAL A 92 -2.00 9.72 -14.02
N GLY A 93 -2.87 9.56 -13.02
CA GLY A 93 -4.02 10.41 -12.80
C GLY A 93 -3.78 11.52 -11.78
N THR A 94 -4.69 12.51 -11.73
CA THR A 94 -4.62 13.61 -10.75
C THR A 94 -4.73 13.09 -9.30
N ALA A 95 -5.59 12.10 -9.07
CA ALA A 95 -5.74 11.46 -7.76
C ALA A 95 -4.45 10.78 -7.30
N ASP A 96 -3.70 10.16 -8.24
CA ASP A 96 -2.40 9.57 -7.97
C ASP A 96 -1.40 10.62 -7.47
N GLY A 97 -1.28 11.75 -8.19
CA GLY A 97 -0.39 12.85 -7.82
C GLY A 97 -0.69 13.38 -6.42
N LEU A 98 -1.96 13.58 -6.10
CA LEU A 98 -2.40 14.00 -4.77
C LEU A 98 -2.03 12.94 -3.71
N CYS A 99 -2.32 11.67 -3.97
CA CYS A 99 -2.00 10.59 -3.05
C CYS A 99 -0.50 10.52 -2.78
N MET A 100 0.34 10.59 -3.82
CA MET A 100 1.80 10.57 -3.69
C MET A 100 2.34 11.78 -2.91
N ALA A 101 1.79 12.98 -3.12
CA ALA A 101 2.15 14.16 -2.35
C ALA A 101 1.83 13.98 -0.85
N LEU A 102 0.66 13.41 -0.52
CA LEU A 102 0.26 13.11 0.86
C LEU A 102 1.16 12.03 1.48
N GLN A 103 1.50 10.97 0.74
CA GLN A 103 2.43 9.93 1.19
C GLN A 103 3.83 10.52 1.49
N GLY A 104 4.33 11.36 0.61
CA GLY A 104 5.61 12.09 0.80
C GLY A 104 5.57 12.98 2.04
N LEU A 105 4.47 13.70 2.26
CA LEU A 105 4.28 14.55 3.44
C LEU A 105 4.25 13.73 4.74
N ILE A 106 3.60 12.55 4.75
CA ILE A 106 3.61 11.62 5.89
C ILE A 106 5.05 11.22 6.22
N VAL A 107 5.78 10.71 5.22
CA VAL A 107 7.15 10.21 5.40
C VAL A 107 8.06 11.33 5.92
N LEU A 108 8.06 12.50 5.26
CA LEU A 108 8.89 13.64 5.65
C LEU A 108 8.57 14.12 7.08
N SER A 109 7.29 14.28 7.39
CA SER A 109 6.85 14.73 8.72
C SER A 109 7.26 13.76 9.82
N LEU A 110 7.15 12.45 9.57
CA LEU A 110 7.57 11.43 10.54
C LEU A 110 9.09 11.35 10.69
N LEU A 111 9.85 11.50 9.60
CA LEU A 111 11.32 11.58 9.67
C LEU A 111 11.77 12.77 10.53
N VAL A 112 11.16 13.93 10.34
CA VAL A 112 11.41 15.11 11.19
C VAL A 112 11.06 14.80 12.64
N ALA A 113 9.88 14.23 12.92
CA ALA A 113 9.47 13.89 14.28
C ALA A 113 10.42 12.91 14.96
N VAL A 114 10.90 11.88 14.25
CA VAL A 114 11.86 10.90 14.77
C VAL A 114 13.22 11.54 15.03
N ARG A 115 13.70 12.39 14.11
CA ARG A 115 14.98 13.10 14.28
C ARG A 115 14.94 14.03 15.47
N THR A 116 13.90 14.87 15.59
CA THR A 116 13.77 15.82 16.70
C THR A 116 13.66 15.10 18.05
N ALA A 117 12.93 13.97 18.11
CA ALA A 117 12.85 13.16 19.32
C ALA A 117 14.22 12.59 19.74
N ARG A 118 15.04 12.15 18.77
CA ARG A 118 16.39 11.64 19.01
C ARG A 118 17.36 12.72 19.49
N THR A 119 17.26 13.94 18.93
CA THR A 119 18.12 15.07 19.34
C THR A 119 17.74 15.63 20.70
N ALA A 120 16.47 15.59 21.07
CA ALA A 120 15.98 16.05 22.36
C ALA A 120 16.25 15.06 23.52
N ALA A 121 16.62 13.80 23.24
CA ALA A 121 16.96 12.83 24.26
C ALA A 121 18.28 13.21 24.97
N PRO A 122 18.33 13.23 26.33
CA PRO A 122 19.55 13.50 27.06
C PRO A 122 20.70 12.53 26.69
N LEU A 123 21.96 13.02 26.71
CA LEU A 123 23.12 12.22 26.31
C LEU A 123 23.24 10.90 27.08
N GLY A 124 22.89 10.91 28.38
CA GLY A 124 22.87 9.72 29.24
C GLY A 124 21.80 8.68 28.88
N ALA A 125 20.68 9.11 28.31
CA ALA A 125 19.62 8.19 27.84
C ALA A 125 19.99 7.49 26.52
N ARG A 126 20.88 8.11 25.72
CA ARG A 126 21.37 7.52 24.46
C ARG A 126 22.31 6.34 24.69
N THR A 127 23.09 6.37 25.76
CA THR A 127 24.05 5.28 26.12
C THR A 127 23.35 4.09 26.77
N ALA A 128 22.19 4.31 27.43
CA ALA A 128 21.44 3.22 28.08
C ALA A 128 20.59 2.39 27.10
N ASP A 129 20.21 2.96 25.93
CA ASP A 129 19.38 2.26 24.93
C ASP A 129 20.21 1.51 23.86
N THR A 130 21.56 1.50 23.96
CA THR A 130 22.42 0.70 23.08
C THR A 130 22.40 -0.80 23.42
N GLY A 131 21.70 -1.19 24.47
CA GLY A 131 21.55 -2.55 24.92
C GLY A 131 20.36 -3.29 24.34
N ARG A 132 20.43 -3.80 23.15
CA ARG A 132 19.55 -4.69 22.37
C ARG A 132 18.57 -3.99 21.44
N PRO A 133 18.77 -4.09 20.13
CA PRO A 133 17.66 -3.98 19.19
C PRO A 133 16.62 -5.02 19.60
N ARG A 134 15.40 -4.58 19.88
CA ARG A 134 14.26 -5.48 20.06
C ARG A 134 13.86 -6.00 18.66
N PRO A 135 14.31 -7.19 18.24
CA PRO A 135 14.11 -7.70 16.87
C PRO A 135 12.63 -7.88 16.53
N GLY A 136 11.77 -8.04 17.53
CA GLY A 136 10.34 -8.20 17.32
C GLY A 136 9.63 -7.00 16.70
N ARG A 137 10.14 -5.76 16.85
CA ARG A 137 9.44 -4.57 16.32
C ARG A 137 9.72 -4.33 14.83
N PHE A 138 10.89 -4.72 14.36
CA PHE A 138 11.24 -4.66 12.93
C PHE A 138 10.57 -5.82 12.18
N LEU A 139 10.53 -7.01 12.79
CA LEU A 139 9.85 -8.20 12.25
C LEU A 139 8.34 -8.02 12.14
N VAL A 140 7.69 -7.30 13.08
CA VAL A 140 6.25 -7.00 12.98
C VAL A 140 5.94 -6.09 11.79
N GLY A 141 6.79 -5.10 11.49
CA GLY A 141 6.62 -4.23 10.32
C GLY A 141 6.83 -4.98 9.00
N LEU A 142 7.87 -5.83 8.94
CA LEU A 142 8.12 -6.71 7.80
C LEU A 142 7.03 -7.78 7.65
N ALA A 143 6.58 -8.37 8.76
CA ALA A 143 5.50 -9.36 8.75
C ALA A 143 4.17 -8.74 8.30
N ALA A 144 3.82 -7.53 8.73
CA ALA A 144 2.64 -6.82 8.27
C ALA A 144 2.71 -6.53 6.76
N GLY A 145 3.86 -6.07 6.26
CA GLY A 145 4.11 -5.89 4.83
C GLY A 145 4.07 -7.21 4.05
N ALA A 146 4.67 -8.28 4.58
CA ALA A 146 4.65 -9.61 3.98
C ALA A 146 3.24 -10.23 3.97
N VAL A 147 2.45 -10.03 5.04
CA VAL A 147 1.05 -10.50 5.10
C VAL A 147 0.18 -9.77 4.08
N VAL A 148 0.35 -8.47 3.91
CA VAL A 148 -0.37 -7.70 2.88
C VAL A 148 0.04 -8.17 1.48
N MET A 149 1.33 -8.38 1.23
CA MET A 149 1.82 -8.88 -0.06
C MET A 149 1.41 -10.33 -0.31
N SER A 150 1.41 -11.19 0.71
CA SER A 150 0.96 -12.60 0.59
C SER A 150 -0.55 -12.70 0.40
N ALA A 151 -1.34 -11.87 1.08
CA ALA A 151 -2.79 -11.81 0.90
C ALA A 151 -3.19 -11.33 -0.51
N LEU A 152 -2.33 -10.52 -1.16
CA LEU A 152 -2.51 -10.10 -2.55
C LEU A 152 -2.04 -11.18 -3.55
N ALA A 153 -0.98 -11.93 -3.22
CA ALA A 153 -0.39 -12.93 -4.13
C ALA A 153 -1.26 -14.19 -4.28
N THR A 154 -1.85 -14.70 -3.20
CA THR A 154 -2.59 -15.96 -3.20
C THR A 154 -3.86 -15.93 -4.07
N PRO A 155 -4.77 -14.95 -3.93
CA PRO A 155 -5.94 -14.88 -4.80
C PRO A 155 -5.59 -14.47 -6.24
N ALA A 156 -4.48 -13.72 -6.45
CA ALA A 156 -4.01 -13.36 -7.78
C ALA A 156 -3.53 -14.59 -8.58
N MET A 157 -2.82 -15.51 -7.96
CA MET A 157 -2.41 -16.78 -8.58
C MET A 157 -3.63 -17.65 -8.93
N ALA A 158 -4.61 -17.76 -8.03
CA ALA A 158 -5.84 -18.50 -8.30
C ALA A 158 -6.66 -17.89 -9.44
N ALA A 159 -6.75 -16.56 -9.53
CA ALA A 159 -7.46 -15.88 -10.62
C ALA A 159 -6.73 -16.06 -11.97
N THR A 160 -5.39 -16.10 -11.97
CA THR A 160 -4.59 -16.33 -13.19
C THR A 160 -4.78 -17.75 -13.73
N GLU A 161 -4.84 -18.74 -12.86
CA GLU A 161 -5.13 -20.13 -13.25
C GLU A 161 -6.56 -20.28 -13.80
N ALA A 162 -7.56 -19.68 -13.13
CA ALA A 162 -8.94 -19.68 -13.60
C ALA A 162 -9.10 -18.99 -14.99
N GLY A 163 -8.38 -17.89 -15.21
CA GLY A 163 -8.36 -17.17 -16.48
C GLY A 163 -7.66 -17.95 -17.62
N LYS A 164 -6.65 -18.76 -17.31
CA LYS A 164 -6.02 -19.68 -18.27
C LYS A 164 -6.98 -20.82 -18.67
N TYR A 165 -7.70 -21.36 -17.66
CA TYR A 165 -8.67 -22.42 -17.88
C TYR A 165 -9.84 -21.96 -18.76
N ALA A 166 -10.37 -20.76 -18.52
CA ALA A 166 -11.45 -20.17 -19.31
C ALA A 166 -11.04 -19.92 -20.76
N ARG A 167 -9.80 -19.49 -21.01
CA ARG A 167 -9.27 -19.30 -22.38
C ARG A 167 -9.03 -20.61 -23.12
N SER A 168 -8.57 -21.67 -22.44
CA SER A 168 -8.34 -22.96 -23.07
C SER A 168 -9.61 -23.69 -23.48
N HIS A 169 -10.75 -23.38 -22.86
CA HIS A 169 -12.05 -23.95 -23.18
C HIS A 169 -12.90 -23.06 -24.12
N GLY A 170 -12.55 -21.77 -24.26
CA GLY A 170 -13.27 -20.85 -25.18
C GLY A 170 -12.86 -20.96 -26.65
N ASP A 171 -11.70 -21.58 -26.95
CA ASP A 171 -11.14 -21.67 -28.31
C ASP A 171 -11.60 -22.94 -29.10
N HIS A 172 -12.51 -23.72 -28.52
CA HIS A 172 -13.11 -24.89 -29.18
C HIS A 172 -14.58 -24.67 -29.59
N GLY A 173 -15.04 -23.44 -29.66
CA GLY A 173 -16.37 -23.03 -30.14
C GLY A 173 -16.39 -22.86 -31.66
N GLU A 174 -16.31 -23.98 -32.38
CA GLU A 174 -17.17 -24.37 -33.48
C GLU A 174 -17.52 -23.30 -34.55
N SER A 175 -16.75 -23.25 -35.60
CA SER A 175 -17.19 -22.80 -36.91
C SER A 175 -18.03 -23.91 -37.57
N VAL A 176 -19.31 -24.01 -37.23
CA VAL A 176 -20.28 -24.80 -38.00
C VAL A 176 -20.67 -23.98 -39.23
N GLU A 177 -19.99 -24.26 -40.31
CA GLU A 177 -20.32 -23.75 -41.64
C GLU A 177 -21.63 -24.44 -42.14
N TYR A 178 -22.74 -23.71 -42.17
CA TYR A 178 -23.98 -24.18 -42.78
C TYR A 178 -23.86 -24.08 -44.32
N PRO A 179 -24.01 -25.19 -45.08
CA PRO A 179 -24.05 -25.11 -46.52
C PRO A 179 -25.36 -24.46 -46.98
N ARG A 180 -25.26 -23.36 -47.71
CA ARG A 180 -26.41 -22.74 -48.41
C ARG A 180 -26.83 -23.67 -49.57
N ARG A 181 -28.10 -24.04 -49.53
CA ARG A 181 -28.82 -24.52 -50.73
C ARG A 181 -29.69 -23.40 -51.25
#